data_2798fe6f374cabac7dc5e4cfac380fa1
#
_entry.id   2798fe6f374cabac7dc5e4cfac380fa1
#
_cell.length_a   1.000
_cell.length_b   1.000
_cell.length_c   1.000
_cell.angle_alpha   90.00
_cell.angle_beta   90.00
_cell.angle_gamma   90.00
#
_symmetry.space_group_name_H-M   'P 1'
#
loop_
_entity.id
_entity.type
_entity.pdbx_description
1 polymer ?
#
loop_
_entity_poly.entity_id
_entity_poly.type
_entity_poly.pdbx_seq_one_letter_code
_entity_poly.pdbx_strand_id
1 'polypeptide(L)'
;RSSVALKEGGIVILDYGSGNIHSAAKALELAGARVSLSSEKSVAEAADGLLVPGVGAFSAVMAGINSVRGGAAIEKRLTGGRPVLGICVGMQVLFEHGVERGNDTPGLGEWPGVVTQLDAPILPHMGWNTVDAPADSRLFSGIADERFYFVHSYAAQEWTLEVHDPFPQPQLTWAEHGSRFLAAVENGPLTATQFH
;
A
#
# COMPACT_ATOMS: atom_id res chain seq x y z
N ARG A 1 15.51 4.22 -32.33
CA ARG A 1 15.23 3.58 -31.02
C ARG A 1 13.99 4.26 -30.51
N SER A 2 12.85 3.62 -30.70
CA SER A 2 11.58 4.13 -30.24
C SER A 2 11.58 4.16 -28.72
N SER A 3 11.62 5.36 -28.17
CA SER A 3 11.13 5.56 -26.81
C SER A 3 9.68 5.13 -26.85
N VAL A 4 9.34 4.03 -26.18
CA VAL A 4 7.95 3.71 -25.91
C VAL A 4 7.50 4.82 -24.98
N ALA A 5 6.88 5.85 -25.56
CA ALA A 5 6.16 6.83 -24.77
C ALA A 5 5.16 6.03 -23.92
N LEU A 6 5.26 6.15 -22.60
CA LEU A 6 4.24 5.66 -21.69
C LEU A 6 2.96 6.33 -22.16
N LYS A 7 2.06 5.54 -22.73
CA LYS A 7 0.78 6.07 -23.20
C LYS A 7 0.02 6.55 -21.96
N GLU A 8 -0.60 7.72 -22.09
CA GLU A 8 -1.45 8.29 -21.05
C GLU A 8 -2.31 7.23 -20.37
N GLY A 9 -2.36 7.20 -19.03
CA GLY A 9 -3.11 6.23 -18.24
C GLY A 9 -2.33 4.96 -17.87
N GLY A 10 -1.00 4.97 -17.95
CA GLY A 10 -0.16 3.83 -17.61
C GLY A 10 0.12 3.68 -16.12
N ILE A 11 -0.20 2.49 -15.57
CA ILE A 11 0.17 2.11 -14.21
C ILE A 11 1.37 1.18 -14.27
N VAL A 12 2.37 1.48 -13.46
CA VAL A 12 3.53 0.61 -13.25
C VAL A 12 3.36 -0.12 -11.91
N ILE A 13 3.54 -1.43 -11.93
CA ILE A 13 3.71 -2.23 -10.72
C ILE A 13 5.21 -2.35 -10.46
N LEU A 14 5.64 -1.95 -9.27
CA LEU A 14 7.03 -2.07 -8.87
C LEU A 14 7.39 -3.56 -8.73
N ASP A 15 8.28 -4.02 -9.60
CA ASP A 15 8.75 -5.40 -9.63
C ASP A 15 10.08 -5.51 -8.89
N TYR A 16 10.04 -6.03 -7.67
CA TYR A 16 11.22 -6.19 -6.82
C TYR A 16 11.39 -7.63 -6.32
N GLY A 17 10.74 -8.58 -6.99
CA GLY A 17 10.77 -9.99 -6.61
C GLY A 17 9.62 -10.41 -5.70
N SER A 18 8.61 -9.56 -5.51
CA SER A 18 7.39 -9.95 -4.77
C SER A 18 6.55 -10.94 -5.56
N GLY A 19 5.89 -11.86 -4.86
CA GLY A 19 4.89 -12.75 -5.46
C GLY A 19 3.60 -12.00 -5.82
N ASN A 20 2.73 -12.66 -6.61
CA ASN A 20 1.39 -12.17 -6.97
C ASN A 20 1.33 -10.89 -7.81
N ILE A 21 2.44 -10.45 -8.39
CA ILE A 21 2.44 -9.26 -9.26
C ILE A 21 1.56 -9.44 -10.51
N HIS A 22 1.50 -10.64 -11.05
CA HIS A 22 0.66 -10.94 -12.22
C HIS A 22 -0.83 -10.88 -11.88
N SER A 23 -1.23 -11.30 -10.68
CA SER A 23 -2.61 -11.19 -10.21
C SER A 23 -3.03 -9.73 -10.05
N ALA A 24 -2.16 -8.90 -9.50
CA ALA A 24 -2.38 -7.46 -9.37
C ALA A 24 -2.49 -6.79 -10.76
N ALA A 25 -1.59 -7.15 -11.68
CA ALA A 25 -1.63 -6.66 -13.06
C ALA A 25 -2.95 -7.00 -13.74
N LYS A 26 -3.40 -8.24 -13.61
CA LYS A 26 -4.66 -8.70 -14.21
C LYS A 26 -5.87 -7.96 -13.64
N ALA A 27 -5.90 -7.75 -12.33
CA ALA A 27 -6.98 -7.01 -11.69
C ALA A 27 -7.05 -5.56 -12.19
N LEU A 28 -5.92 -4.88 -12.31
CA LEU A 28 -5.84 -3.53 -12.85
C LEU A 28 -6.25 -3.46 -14.32
N GLU A 29 -5.84 -4.43 -15.13
CA GLU A 29 -6.24 -4.52 -16.54
C GLU A 29 -7.75 -4.71 -16.69
N LEU A 30 -8.36 -5.56 -15.86
CA LEU A 30 -9.81 -5.74 -15.81
C LEU A 30 -10.55 -4.46 -15.42
N ALA A 31 -9.92 -3.62 -14.60
CA ALA A 31 -10.45 -2.30 -14.24
C ALA A 31 -10.25 -1.24 -15.34
N GLY A 32 -9.63 -1.60 -16.46
CA GLY A 32 -9.42 -0.72 -17.61
C GLY A 32 -8.07 -0.03 -17.66
N ALA A 33 -7.16 -0.35 -16.74
CA ALA A 33 -5.84 0.26 -16.72
C ALA A 33 -4.88 -0.40 -17.72
N ARG A 34 -3.92 0.39 -18.21
CA ARG A 34 -2.74 -0.13 -18.91
C ARG A 34 -1.67 -0.37 -17.88
N VAL A 35 -1.17 -1.60 -17.82
CA VAL A 35 -0.26 -2.03 -16.76
C VAL A 35 1.04 -2.52 -17.35
N SER A 36 2.14 -2.10 -16.74
CA SER A 36 3.46 -2.65 -16.98
C SER A 36 4.16 -2.96 -15.66
N LEU A 37 5.08 -3.93 -15.71
CA LEU A 37 5.91 -4.31 -14.58
C LEU A 37 7.30 -3.72 -14.80
N SER A 38 7.89 -3.11 -13.79
CA SER A 38 9.25 -2.59 -13.92
C SER A 38 9.97 -2.55 -12.57
N SER A 39 11.25 -2.91 -12.62
CA SER A 39 12.21 -2.74 -11.52
C SER A 39 13.05 -1.47 -11.67
N GLU A 40 12.84 -0.71 -12.72
CA GLU A 40 13.61 0.50 -13.01
C GLU A 40 13.02 1.72 -12.29
N LYS A 41 13.86 2.37 -11.50
CA LYS A 41 13.50 3.57 -10.74
C LYS A 41 12.92 4.66 -11.62
N SER A 42 13.54 4.95 -12.77
CA SER A 42 13.09 5.98 -13.69
C SER A 42 11.71 5.70 -14.29
N VAL A 43 11.40 4.44 -14.55
CA VAL A 43 10.09 4.01 -15.06
C VAL A 43 9.03 4.16 -13.97
N ALA A 44 9.34 3.75 -12.75
CA ALA A 44 8.45 3.92 -11.60
C ALA A 44 8.14 5.40 -11.32
N GLU A 45 9.15 6.26 -11.41
CA GLU A 45 9.00 7.71 -11.20
C GLU A 45 8.12 8.37 -12.25
N ALA A 46 8.19 7.93 -13.50
CA ALA A 46 7.53 8.55 -14.65
C ALA A 46 6.09 8.04 -14.89
N ALA A 47 5.69 6.96 -14.26
CA ALA A 47 4.36 6.36 -14.45
C ALA A 47 3.24 7.33 -14.02
N ASP A 48 2.05 7.18 -14.60
CA ASP A 48 0.87 7.93 -14.15
C ASP A 48 0.41 7.48 -12.77
N GLY A 49 0.49 6.18 -12.50
CA GLY A 49 0.25 5.59 -11.18
C GLY A 49 1.29 4.53 -10.87
N LEU A 50 1.67 4.38 -9.61
CA LEU A 50 2.58 3.36 -9.13
C LEU A 50 1.87 2.47 -8.12
N LEU A 51 1.86 1.17 -8.36
CA LEU A 51 1.41 0.16 -7.41
C LEU A 51 2.63 -0.48 -6.75
N VAL A 52 2.60 -0.51 -5.42
CA VAL A 52 3.62 -1.19 -4.60
C VAL A 52 2.94 -2.39 -3.93
N PRO A 53 3.04 -3.58 -4.51
CA PRO A 53 2.52 -4.79 -3.88
C PRO A 53 3.48 -5.26 -2.81
N GLY A 54 3.04 -6.16 -1.95
CA GLY A 54 3.92 -6.81 -1.00
C GLY A 54 3.26 -8.03 -0.38
N VAL A 55 3.98 -9.14 -0.35
CA VAL A 55 3.58 -10.37 0.34
C VAL A 55 4.77 -10.92 1.11
N GLY A 56 4.50 -11.62 2.18
CA GLY A 56 5.53 -12.22 3.02
C GLY A 56 5.99 -11.30 4.14
N ALA A 57 7.21 -11.54 4.62
CA ALA A 57 7.76 -10.82 5.75
C ALA A 57 8.07 -9.34 5.43
N PHE A 58 7.80 -8.46 6.38
CA PHE A 58 8.10 -7.03 6.27
C PHE A 58 9.57 -6.78 5.87
N SER A 59 10.51 -7.48 6.51
CA SER A 59 11.94 -7.34 6.21
C SER A 59 12.29 -7.76 4.78
N ALA A 60 11.67 -8.82 4.27
CA ALA A 60 11.91 -9.29 2.91
C ALA A 60 11.36 -8.31 1.87
N VAL A 61 10.19 -7.74 2.12
CA VAL A 61 9.60 -6.72 1.24
C VAL A 61 10.47 -5.46 1.23
N MET A 62 10.94 -5.01 2.39
CA MET A 62 11.85 -3.86 2.48
C MET A 62 13.18 -4.12 1.75
N ALA A 63 13.76 -5.31 1.90
CA ALA A 63 14.98 -5.66 1.17
C ALA A 63 14.76 -5.63 -0.35
N GLY A 64 13.63 -6.14 -0.81
CA GLY A 64 13.26 -6.10 -2.23
C GLY A 64 13.09 -4.68 -2.75
N ILE A 65 12.33 -3.86 -2.04
CA ILE A 65 12.11 -2.44 -2.41
C ILE A 65 13.43 -1.67 -2.43
N ASN A 66 14.29 -1.87 -1.44
CA ASN A 66 15.61 -1.23 -1.38
C ASN A 66 16.51 -1.66 -2.55
N SER A 67 16.42 -2.92 -2.98
CA SER A 67 17.24 -3.45 -4.08
C SER A 67 16.96 -2.76 -5.42
N VAL A 68 15.76 -2.21 -5.61
CA VAL A 68 15.36 -1.48 -6.82
C VAL A 68 15.23 0.03 -6.59
N ARG A 69 15.69 0.52 -5.44
CA ARG A 69 15.61 1.92 -5.04
C ARG A 69 14.18 2.46 -5.04
N GLY A 70 13.25 1.59 -4.64
CA GLY A 70 11.83 1.88 -4.66
C GLY A 70 11.42 3.00 -3.71
N GLY A 71 12.07 3.11 -2.56
CA GLY A 71 11.80 4.19 -1.60
C GLY A 71 12.05 5.57 -2.18
N ALA A 72 13.15 5.75 -2.91
CA ALA A 72 13.47 7.00 -3.59
C ALA A 72 12.47 7.32 -4.71
N ALA A 73 12.03 6.31 -5.46
CA ALA A 73 11.01 6.48 -6.49
C ALA A 73 9.67 6.92 -5.89
N ILE A 74 9.24 6.29 -4.81
CA ILE A 74 8.02 6.65 -4.09
C ILE A 74 8.10 8.10 -3.59
N GLU A 75 9.19 8.46 -2.91
CA GLU A 75 9.42 9.81 -2.38
C GLU A 75 9.33 10.87 -3.47
N LYS A 76 9.97 10.64 -4.60
CA LYS A 76 9.95 11.57 -5.73
C LYS A 76 8.54 11.73 -6.31
N ARG A 77 7.79 10.63 -6.41
CA ARG A 77 6.40 10.69 -6.87
C ARG A 77 5.51 11.50 -5.94
N LEU A 78 5.63 11.25 -4.64
CA LEU A 78 4.83 11.96 -3.63
C LEU A 78 5.16 13.45 -3.59
N THR A 79 6.42 13.81 -3.69
CA THR A 79 6.86 15.22 -3.80
C THR A 79 6.25 15.91 -5.02
N GLY A 80 6.09 15.19 -6.12
CA GLY A 80 5.44 15.69 -7.33
C GLY A 80 3.91 15.55 -7.34
N GLY A 81 3.30 15.09 -6.26
CA GLY A 81 1.85 14.87 -6.18
C GLY A 81 1.33 13.71 -7.02
N ARG A 82 2.19 12.78 -7.40
CA ARG A 82 1.82 11.63 -8.24
C ARG A 82 1.33 10.45 -7.43
N PRO A 83 0.25 9.75 -7.87
CA PRO A 83 -0.38 8.69 -7.09
C PRO A 83 0.53 7.48 -6.84
N VAL A 84 0.49 6.99 -5.61
CA VAL A 84 1.10 5.73 -5.18
C VAL A 84 0.06 4.93 -4.40
N LEU A 85 -0.08 3.64 -4.72
CA LEU A 85 -0.94 2.71 -4.02
C LEU A 85 -0.12 1.55 -3.45
N GLY A 86 -0.10 1.41 -2.13
CA GLY A 86 0.49 0.26 -1.45
C GLY A 86 -0.57 -0.78 -1.09
N ILE A 87 -0.29 -2.05 -1.33
CA ILE A 87 -1.23 -3.15 -1.05
C ILE A 87 -0.59 -4.21 -0.15
N CYS A 88 -1.30 -4.61 0.89
CA CYS A 88 -0.92 -5.62 1.87
C CYS A 88 0.40 -5.24 2.57
N VAL A 89 1.46 -6.01 2.45
CA VAL A 89 2.75 -5.62 3.02
C VAL A 89 3.30 -4.36 2.35
N GLY A 90 2.90 -4.07 1.10
CA GLY A 90 3.18 -2.79 0.45
C GLY A 90 2.58 -1.58 1.16
N MET A 91 1.46 -1.74 1.87
CA MET A 91 0.97 -0.74 2.81
C MET A 91 1.82 -0.69 4.08
N GLN A 92 2.11 -1.84 4.65
CA GLN A 92 2.82 -1.93 5.93
C GLN A 92 4.18 -1.23 5.90
N VAL A 93 4.91 -1.39 4.81
CA VAL A 93 6.26 -0.79 4.67
C VAL A 93 6.26 0.73 4.54
N LEU A 94 5.10 1.37 4.37
CA LEU A 94 4.98 2.83 4.37
C LEU A 94 5.14 3.43 5.76
N PHE A 95 4.96 2.64 6.81
CA PHE A 95 5.16 3.05 8.20
C PHE A 95 6.64 3.10 8.56
N GLU A 96 6.96 3.67 9.72
CA GLU A 96 8.34 3.86 10.16
C GLU A 96 9.10 2.56 10.34
N HIS A 97 8.44 1.55 10.93
CA HIS A 97 9.06 0.25 11.11
C HIS A 97 8.01 -0.86 11.32
N GLY A 98 8.47 -2.09 11.14
CA GLY A 98 7.69 -3.30 11.43
C GLY A 98 8.42 -4.20 12.40
N VAL A 99 7.67 -4.70 13.39
CA VAL A 99 8.20 -5.68 14.36
C VAL A 99 7.56 -7.02 14.08
N GLU A 100 8.38 -7.98 13.67
CA GLU A 100 7.95 -9.31 13.29
C GLU A 100 8.88 -10.35 13.91
N ARG A 101 8.33 -11.22 14.74
CA ARG A 101 9.08 -12.29 15.44
C ARG A 101 10.31 -11.76 16.19
N GLY A 102 10.17 -10.62 16.85
CA GLY A 102 11.27 -9.99 17.58
C GLY A 102 12.27 -9.20 16.73
N ASN A 103 12.11 -9.19 15.40
CA ASN A 103 12.94 -8.40 14.50
C ASN A 103 12.27 -7.06 14.20
N ASP A 104 12.98 -5.98 14.46
CA ASP A 104 12.57 -4.62 14.14
C ASP A 104 13.26 -4.18 12.85
N THR A 105 12.47 -3.94 11.82
CA THR A 105 12.95 -3.53 10.50
C THR A 105 12.45 -2.13 10.18
N PRO A 106 13.34 -1.19 9.77
CA PRO A 106 12.90 0.10 9.28
C PRO A 106 12.05 -0.02 8.03
N GLY A 107 10.94 0.71 7.99
CA GLY A 107 10.11 0.89 6.81
C GLY A 107 10.52 2.12 6.00
N LEU A 108 9.67 2.53 5.09
CA LEU A 108 9.89 3.72 4.26
C LEU A 108 9.65 5.03 5.02
N GLY A 109 8.92 4.97 6.13
CA GLY A 109 8.73 6.11 7.01
C GLY A 109 7.89 7.25 6.44
N GLU A 110 7.00 6.97 5.49
CA GLU A 110 6.07 7.96 4.97
C GLU A 110 5.02 8.35 6.02
N TRP A 111 4.67 7.41 6.87
CA TRP A 111 3.75 7.61 7.99
C TRP A 111 4.38 7.16 9.30
N PRO A 112 4.15 7.91 10.40
CA PRO A 112 4.63 7.48 11.70
C PRO A 112 3.86 6.26 12.19
N GLY A 113 4.53 5.43 12.96
CA GLY A 113 3.93 4.27 13.58
C GLY A 113 4.64 2.97 13.27
N VAL A 114 4.17 1.93 13.91
CA VAL A 114 4.74 0.60 13.85
C VAL A 114 3.71 -0.43 13.37
N VAL A 115 4.17 -1.36 12.56
CA VAL A 115 3.39 -2.55 12.17
C VAL A 115 3.74 -3.68 13.11
N THR A 116 2.75 -4.23 13.79
CA THR A 116 2.90 -5.27 14.80
C THR A 116 1.93 -6.42 14.57
N GLN A 117 2.16 -7.53 15.24
CA GLN A 117 1.23 -8.65 15.20
C GLN A 117 -0.13 -8.23 15.78
N LEU A 118 -1.20 -8.62 15.08
CA LEU A 118 -2.57 -8.40 15.57
C LEU A 118 -2.76 -9.08 16.94
N ASP A 119 -3.39 -8.35 17.85
CA ASP A 119 -3.85 -8.91 19.11
C ASP A 119 -5.18 -9.63 18.87
N ALA A 120 -5.10 -10.88 18.46
CA ALA A 120 -6.25 -11.71 18.11
C ALA A 120 -6.02 -13.15 18.52
N PRO A 121 -7.08 -13.86 18.95
CA PRO A 121 -6.96 -15.27 19.35
C PRO A 121 -6.69 -16.20 18.17
N ILE A 122 -7.07 -15.80 16.96
CA ILE A 122 -6.89 -16.58 15.73
C ILE A 122 -6.09 -15.79 14.72
N LEU A 123 -4.96 -16.32 14.28
CA LEU A 123 -4.11 -15.75 13.23
C LEU A 123 -3.78 -16.83 12.18
N PRO A 124 -3.68 -16.45 10.90
CA PRO A 124 -3.88 -15.10 10.37
C PRO A 124 -5.34 -14.67 10.34
N HIS A 125 -5.58 -13.37 10.20
CA HIS A 125 -6.83 -12.85 9.70
C HIS A 125 -6.93 -13.25 8.23
N MET A 126 -7.78 -14.21 7.93
CA MET A 126 -7.91 -14.75 6.56
C MET A 126 -9.40 -14.88 6.22
N GLY A 127 -9.81 -14.22 5.16
CA GLY A 127 -11.17 -14.25 4.65
C GLY A 127 -11.75 -12.88 4.33
N TRP A 128 -13.04 -12.90 4.08
CA TRP A 128 -13.83 -11.72 3.75
C TRP A 128 -14.26 -11.01 5.03
N ASN A 129 -14.05 -9.70 5.07
CA ASN A 129 -14.45 -8.88 6.20
C ASN A 129 -14.92 -7.51 5.74
N THR A 130 -15.72 -6.86 6.57
CA THR A 130 -16.22 -5.52 6.35
C THR A 130 -15.23 -4.48 6.85
N VAL A 131 -15.40 -3.25 6.40
CA VAL A 131 -14.60 -2.09 6.80
C VAL A 131 -15.48 -0.97 7.30
N ASP A 132 -14.91 -0.10 8.12
CA ASP A 132 -15.53 1.14 8.57
C ASP A 132 -14.79 2.31 7.92
N ALA A 133 -15.34 2.78 6.79
CA ALA A 133 -14.77 3.85 5.99
C ALA A 133 -15.45 5.19 6.29
N PRO A 134 -14.71 6.32 6.18
CA PRO A 134 -15.32 7.64 6.24
C PRO A 134 -16.34 7.83 5.13
N ALA A 135 -17.42 8.60 5.41
CA ALA A 135 -18.49 8.82 4.44
C ALA A 135 -18.02 9.52 3.16
N ASP A 136 -16.97 10.33 3.25
CA ASP A 136 -16.39 11.08 2.13
C ASP A 136 -15.16 10.37 1.49
N SER A 137 -14.91 9.09 1.83
CA SER A 137 -13.86 8.32 1.20
C SER A 137 -14.06 8.20 -0.30
N ARG A 138 -13.02 8.52 -1.08
CA ARG A 138 -13.02 8.31 -2.53
C ARG A 138 -12.78 6.85 -2.88
N LEU A 139 -11.86 6.20 -2.16
CA LEU A 139 -11.50 4.80 -2.37
C LEU A 139 -12.71 3.87 -2.22
N PHE A 140 -13.54 4.12 -1.23
CA PHE A 140 -14.72 3.29 -0.93
C PHE A 140 -16.03 3.85 -1.48
N SER A 141 -15.98 4.84 -2.34
CA SER A 141 -17.20 5.44 -2.92
C SER A 141 -18.02 4.37 -3.65
N GLY A 142 -19.26 4.17 -3.18
CA GLY A 142 -20.19 3.19 -3.73
C GLY A 142 -19.92 1.73 -3.33
N ILE A 143 -18.87 1.45 -2.56
CA ILE A 143 -18.49 0.10 -2.15
C ILE A 143 -18.19 -0.04 -0.65
N ALA A 144 -18.51 0.97 0.16
CA ALA A 144 -18.18 0.98 1.59
C ALA A 144 -18.83 -0.18 2.38
N ASP A 145 -19.96 -0.71 1.90
CA ASP A 145 -20.68 -1.82 2.54
C ASP A 145 -20.28 -3.20 2.01
N GLU A 146 -19.35 -3.24 1.07
CA GLU A 146 -18.86 -4.48 0.51
C GLU A 146 -17.88 -5.17 1.47
N ARG A 147 -17.58 -6.43 1.18
CA ARG A 147 -16.57 -7.19 1.89
C ARG A 147 -15.29 -7.22 1.09
N PHE A 148 -14.16 -7.17 1.81
CA PHE A 148 -12.82 -7.19 1.23
C PHE A 148 -12.05 -8.39 1.74
N TYR A 149 -11.14 -8.92 0.93
CA TYR A 149 -10.39 -10.11 1.28
C TYR A 149 -9.10 -9.75 2.02
N PHE A 150 -8.96 -10.28 3.23
CA PHE A 150 -7.81 -10.09 4.08
C PHE A 150 -7.03 -11.40 4.23
N VAL A 151 -5.72 -11.31 4.22
CA VAL A 151 -4.82 -12.41 4.61
C VAL A 151 -3.55 -11.79 5.19
N HIS A 152 -3.50 -11.64 6.51
CA HIS A 152 -2.38 -11.02 7.21
C HIS A 152 -2.41 -11.37 8.69
N SER A 153 -1.25 -11.34 9.34
CA SER A 153 -1.10 -11.48 10.78
C SER A 153 -0.59 -10.20 11.44
N TYR A 154 -0.07 -9.27 10.65
CA TYR A 154 0.49 -8.00 11.10
C TYR A 154 -0.28 -6.84 10.49
N ALA A 155 -0.33 -5.73 11.22
CA ALA A 155 -0.98 -4.52 10.73
C ALA A 155 -0.54 -3.30 11.54
N ALA A 156 -0.80 -2.11 11.00
CA ALA A 156 -0.78 -0.87 11.77
C ALA A 156 -2.08 -0.78 12.57
N GLN A 157 -1.97 -0.61 13.87
CA GLN A 157 -3.12 -0.61 14.79
C GLN A 157 -3.40 0.76 15.39
N GLU A 158 -2.53 1.73 15.12
CA GLU A 158 -2.66 3.11 15.61
C GLU A 158 -2.37 4.10 14.48
N TRP A 159 -2.90 5.29 14.61
CA TRP A 159 -2.58 6.41 13.73
C TRP A 159 -2.23 7.62 14.58
N THR A 160 -1.01 8.13 14.40
CA THR A 160 -0.46 9.21 15.23
C THR A 160 -0.11 10.47 14.43
N LEU A 161 -0.25 10.44 13.10
CA LEU A 161 0.04 11.60 12.26
C LEU A 161 -1.04 12.67 12.47
N GLU A 162 -0.65 13.83 12.95
CA GLU A 162 -1.48 15.01 13.02
C GLU A 162 -1.19 15.92 11.83
N VAL A 163 -2.25 16.32 11.13
CA VAL A 163 -2.17 17.22 9.99
C VAL A 163 -2.95 18.48 10.33
N HIS A 164 -2.29 19.64 10.18
CA HIS A 164 -2.88 20.94 10.47
C HIS A 164 -3.31 21.68 9.20
N ASP A 165 -4.32 22.53 9.31
CA ASP A 165 -4.73 23.42 8.22
C ASP A 165 -3.52 24.17 7.62
N PRO A 166 -3.48 24.38 6.30
CA PRO A 166 -4.53 24.14 5.29
C PRO A 166 -4.50 22.76 4.65
N PHE A 167 -3.68 21.82 5.14
CA PHE A 167 -3.57 20.49 4.54
C PHE A 167 -4.79 19.63 4.87
N PRO A 168 -5.29 18.84 3.88
CA PRO A 168 -6.41 17.94 4.13
C PRO A 168 -6.03 16.83 5.10
N GLN A 169 -6.97 16.43 5.95
CA GLN A 169 -6.79 15.32 6.88
C GLN A 169 -6.72 14.00 6.14
N PRO A 170 -5.85 13.08 6.56
CA PRO A 170 -5.86 11.71 6.08
C PRO A 170 -7.21 11.05 6.37
N GLN A 171 -7.70 10.26 5.44
CA GLN A 171 -8.91 9.46 5.63
C GLN A 171 -8.50 8.06 6.06
N LEU A 172 -8.99 7.63 7.21
CA LEU A 172 -8.65 6.36 7.82
C LEU A 172 -9.84 5.42 7.74
N THR A 173 -9.59 4.23 7.23
CA THR A 173 -10.57 3.15 7.20
C THR A 173 -10.09 2.03 8.10
N TRP A 174 -10.98 1.59 9.00
CA TRP A 174 -10.66 0.60 10.02
C TRP A 174 -11.38 -0.71 9.74
N ALA A 175 -10.79 -1.79 10.21
CA ALA A 175 -11.42 -3.10 10.30
C ALA A 175 -11.11 -3.73 11.66
N GLU A 176 -11.74 -4.83 11.97
CA GLU A 176 -11.56 -5.52 13.25
C GLU A 176 -11.39 -7.02 13.05
N HIS A 177 -10.37 -7.55 13.67
CA HIS A 177 -10.15 -8.99 13.80
C HIS A 177 -9.44 -9.26 15.13
N GLY A 178 -10.23 -9.56 16.17
CA GLY A 178 -9.75 -9.62 17.55
C GLY A 178 -9.41 -8.24 18.11
N SER A 179 -8.71 -7.44 17.35
CA SER A 179 -8.41 -6.04 17.63
C SER A 179 -8.61 -5.17 16.38
N ARG A 180 -8.75 -3.88 16.60
CA ARG A 180 -8.93 -2.89 15.53
C ARG A 180 -7.61 -2.63 14.83
N PHE A 181 -7.65 -2.51 13.49
CA PHE A 181 -6.46 -2.18 12.70
C PHE A 181 -6.84 -1.32 11.49
N LEU A 182 -5.84 -0.65 10.91
CA LEU A 182 -6.02 0.12 9.69
C LEU A 182 -6.19 -0.80 8.48
N ALA A 183 -7.37 -0.75 7.88
CA ALA A 183 -7.68 -1.46 6.63
C ALA A 183 -7.23 -0.68 5.41
N ALA A 184 -7.29 0.66 5.47
CA ALA A 184 -6.85 1.54 4.39
C ALA A 184 -6.52 2.94 4.92
N VAL A 185 -5.68 3.65 4.18
CA VAL A 185 -5.35 5.05 4.42
C VAL A 185 -5.38 5.79 3.08
N GLU A 186 -6.04 6.92 3.05
CA GLU A 186 -6.03 7.86 1.93
C GLU A 186 -5.41 9.17 2.41
N ASN A 187 -4.20 9.46 1.97
CA ASN A 187 -3.46 10.65 2.39
C ASN A 187 -2.84 11.35 1.17
N GLY A 188 -3.61 12.24 0.55
CA GLY A 188 -3.16 12.93 -0.66
C GLY A 188 -2.87 11.93 -1.78
N PRO A 189 -1.68 11.98 -2.40
CA PRO A 189 -1.31 11.06 -3.47
C PRO A 189 -0.99 9.65 -2.99
N LEU A 190 -0.81 9.44 -1.68
CA LEU A 190 -0.46 8.14 -1.12
C LEU A 190 -1.69 7.46 -0.55
N THR A 191 -2.08 6.36 -1.17
CA THR A 191 -3.19 5.50 -0.73
C THR A 191 -2.65 4.10 -0.46
N ALA A 192 -3.20 3.43 0.53
CA ALA A 192 -2.79 2.08 0.85
C ALA A 192 -3.94 1.25 1.40
N THR A 193 -3.91 -0.05 1.12
CA THR A 193 -4.89 -1.02 1.62
C THR A 193 -4.18 -2.22 2.24
N GLN A 194 -4.69 -2.74 3.36
CA GLN A 194 -4.23 -3.98 3.95
C GLN A 194 -4.80 -5.19 3.20
N PHE A 195 -5.99 -5.06 2.67
CA PHE A 195 -6.66 -6.11 1.89
C PHE A 195 -6.20 -6.14 0.44
N HIS A 196 -6.49 -7.23 -0.20
CA HIS A 196 -6.21 -7.47 -1.62
C HIS A 196 -7.37 -7.10 -2.54
#